data_1117f1600eb49613da2194de9788d7db
#
_entry.id   1117f1600eb49613da2194de9788d7db
#
_cell.length_a   1.000
_cell.length_b   1.000
_cell.length_c   1.000
_cell.angle_alpha   90.00
_cell.angle_beta   90.00
_cell.angle_gamma   90.00
#
_symmetry.space_group_name_H-M   'P 1'
#
loop_
_entity.id
_entity.type
_entity.pdbx_description
1 polymer ?
#
loop_
_entity_poly.entity_id
_entity_poly.type
_entity_poly.pdbx_seq_one_letter_code
_entity_poly.pdbx_strand_id
1 'polypeptide(L)'
;VLSLREVHAGYGKGTVLNGISLEVEPGRVVALLGRNGAGKTTTLRAIAGLVRPARGSIWWQGSPIHGLPPHLVARRGIALVPQGRHIFASLSVQENLMVGFRSRPEGERAGLWDAERIYRHFPILRERARVGGTRLSGGEQQMLAIARALMTQPQILLCDEPCEGLAPMMVLQVGEILQALKEEGLAILLVEQNVEMAFSIADRVHVVSGGQVAYEGAPEDLRRDEAAQVRYLGVSVS
;
A
#
# COMPACT_ATOMS: atom_id res chain seq x y z
N VAL A 1 4.56 -7.99 12.52
CA VAL A 1 5.18 -6.66 12.40
C VAL A 1 6.10 -6.63 11.19
N LEU A 2 5.99 -5.59 10.35
CA LEU A 2 6.98 -5.20 9.37
C LEU A 2 7.93 -4.22 10.03
N SER A 3 9.25 -4.43 9.92
CA SER A 3 10.26 -3.51 10.48
C SER A 3 11.36 -3.24 9.46
N LEU A 4 11.62 -1.98 9.19
CA LEU A 4 12.75 -1.48 8.41
C LEU A 4 13.76 -0.86 9.36
N ARG A 5 15.05 -1.18 9.20
CA ARG A 5 16.14 -0.65 10.03
C ARG A 5 17.26 -0.13 9.15
N GLU A 6 17.44 1.19 9.16
CA GLU A 6 18.50 1.89 8.42
C GLU A 6 18.62 1.45 6.96
N VAL A 7 17.49 1.38 6.25
CA VAL A 7 17.45 0.88 4.87
C VAL A 7 17.98 1.92 3.91
N HIS A 8 19.05 1.57 3.20
CA HIS A 8 19.61 2.31 2.09
C HIS A 8 19.37 1.55 0.80
N ALA A 9 18.75 2.19 -0.18
CA ALA A 9 18.42 1.57 -1.46
C ALA A 9 18.35 2.63 -2.59
N GLY A 10 18.45 2.16 -3.83
CA GLY A 10 18.36 3.04 -4.99
C GLY A 10 18.47 2.29 -6.31
N TYR A 11 18.71 3.00 -7.39
CA TYR A 11 18.75 2.46 -8.75
C TYR A 11 20.10 2.71 -9.39
N GLY A 12 20.70 1.68 -9.97
CA GLY A 12 22.03 1.76 -10.56
C GLY A 12 23.07 2.26 -9.54
N LYS A 13 23.69 3.40 -9.79
CA LYS A 13 24.65 4.04 -8.88
C LYS A 13 24.01 5.11 -7.97
N GLY A 14 22.74 5.43 -8.18
CA GLY A 14 22.03 6.48 -7.43
C GLY A 14 21.38 5.91 -6.17
N THR A 15 21.67 6.54 -5.01
CA THR A 15 20.99 6.24 -3.74
C THR A 15 19.73 7.10 -3.64
N VAL A 16 18.60 6.50 -3.27
CA VAL A 16 17.31 7.16 -3.06
C VAL A 16 16.92 7.11 -1.59
N LEU A 17 17.10 5.96 -0.93
CA LEU A 17 16.84 5.79 0.50
C LEU A 17 18.16 5.91 1.26
N ASN A 18 18.17 6.76 2.28
CA ASN A 18 19.34 7.13 3.05
C ASN A 18 19.16 6.80 4.56
N GLY A 19 18.78 5.55 4.87
CA GLY A 19 18.58 5.11 6.25
C GLY A 19 17.11 5.18 6.69
N ILE A 20 16.17 4.69 5.87
CA ILE A 20 14.75 4.61 6.25
C ILE A 20 14.58 3.57 7.37
N SER A 21 13.98 4.01 8.47
CA SER A 21 13.54 3.15 9.58
C SER A 21 12.07 3.42 9.85
N LEU A 22 11.24 2.36 9.92
CA LEU A 22 9.83 2.43 10.27
C LEU A 22 9.32 1.04 10.68
N GLU A 23 8.18 1.01 11.37
CA GLU A 23 7.48 -0.22 11.73
C GLU A 23 6.00 -0.14 11.36
N VAL A 24 5.43 -1.30 10.98
CA VAL A 24 3.98 -1.45 10.76
C VAL A 24 3.50 -2.66 11.54
N GLU A 25 2.63 -2.42 12.50
CA GLU A 25 2.00 -3.45 13.33
C GLU A 25 0.80 -4.08 12.63
N PRO A 26 0.40 -5.32 13.01
CA PRO A 26 -0.84 -5.91 12.51
C PRO A 26 -2.06 -5.03 12.82
N GLY A 27 -2.99 -4.91 11.86
CA GLY A 27 -4.21 -4.11 12.03
C GLY A 27 -3.96 -2.61 12.18
N ARG A 28 -2.79 -2.11 11.76
CA ARG A 28 -2.46 -0.69 11.76
C ARG A 28 -2.22 -0.16 10.36
N VAL A 29 -2.58 1.10 10.18
CA VAL A 29 -2.25 1.87 8.98
C VAL A 29 -1.12 2.84 9.32
N VAL A 30 -0.01 2.68 8.63
CA VAL A 30 1.11 3.64 8.66
C VAL A 30 1.14 4.38 7.33
N ALA A 31 1.02 5.70 7.38
CA ALA A 31 1.12 6.54 6.19
C ALA A 31 2.55 7.05 6.00
N LEU A 32 3.05 6.92 4.77
CA LEU A 32 4.33 7.44 4.33
C LEU A 32 4.08 8.63 3.42
N LEU A 33 4.25 9.82 3.94
CA LEU A 33 3.99 11.09 3.27
C LEU A 33 5.31 11.73 2.79
N GLY A 34 5.21 12.75 1.95
CA GLY A 34 6.35 13.51 1.47
C GLY A 34 6.24 13.88 0.00
N ARG A 35 7.12 14.77 -0.44
CA ARG A 35 7.15 15.29 -1.82
C ARG A 35 7.49 14.19 -2.84
N ASN A 36 7.21 14.47 -4.11
CA ASN A 36 7.62 13.58 -5.20
C ASN A 36 9.15 13.43 -5.23
N GLY A 37 9.62 12.20 -5.45
CA GLY A 37 11.04 11.88 -5.42
C GLY A 37 11.65 11.72 -4.03
N ALA A 38 10.88 11.86 -2.94
CA ALA A 38 11.39 11.71 -1.57
C ALA A 38 11.84 10.29 -1.21
N GLY A 39 11.40 9.26 -1.96
CA GLY A 39 11.77 7.86 -1.71
C GLY A 39 10.61 6.95 -1.32
N LYS A 40 9.37 7.46 -1.25
CA LYS A 40 8.18 6.69 -0.81
C LYS A 40 7.97 5.39 -1.60
N THR A 41 7.79 5.49 -2.91
CA THR A 41 7.66 4.32 -3.82
C THR A 41 8.86 3.39 -3.74
N THR A 42 10.08 3.93 -3.60
CA THR A 42 11.30 3.12 -3.47
C THR A 42 11.29 2.32 -2.18
N THR A 43 10.73 2.86 -1.08
CA THR A 43 10.54 2.15 0.18
C THR A 43 9.61 0.94 -0.03
N LEU A 44 8.44 1.12 -0.66
CA LEU A 44 7.54 0.00 -0.96
C LEU A 44 8.19 -1.04 -1.87
N ARG A 45 8.93 -0.61 -2.89
CA ARG A 45 9.65 -1.50 -3.80
C ARG A 45 10.77 -2.28 -3.11
N ALA A 46 11.46 -1.67 -2.13
CA ALA A 46 12.46 -2.36 -1.34
C ALA A 46 11.83 -3.45 -0.46
N ILE A 47 10.69 -3.17 0.18
CA ILE A 47 9.93 -4.15 0.95
C ILE A 47 9.43 -5.29 0.06
N ALA A 48 8.88 -4.97 -1.11
CA ALA A 48 8.37 -5.96 -2.06
C ALA A 48 9.46 -6.79 -2.78
N GLY A 49 10.75 -6.52 -2.51
CA GLY A 49 11.88 -7.23 -3.13
C GLY A 49 12.14 -6.82 -4.58
N LEU A 50 11.54 -5.72 -5.06
CA LEU A 50 11.74 -5.16 -6.40
C LEU A 50 13.01 -4.30 -6.49
N VAL A 51 13.46 -3.76 -5.36
CA VAL A 51 14.71 -3.02 -5.22
C VAL A 51 15.49 -3.64 -4.07
N ARG A 52 16.73 -4.06 -4.33
CA ARG A 52 17.57 -4.67 -3.29
C ARG A 52 18.19 -3.58 -2.41
N PRO A 53 18.01 -3.63 -1.09
CA PRO A 53 18.74 -2.76 -0.17
C PRO A 53 20.25 -2.95 -0.29
N ALA A 54 20.98 -1.83 -0.33
CA ALA A 54 22.45 -1.83 -0.31
C ALA A 54 22.97 -1.96 1.13
N ARG A 55 22.23 -1.42 2.11
CA ARG A 55 22.52 -1.50 3.55
C ARG A 55 21.21 -1.52 4.33
N GLY A 56 21.31 -1.86 5.62
CA GLY A 56 20.16 -1.99 6.51
C GLY A 56 19.46 -3.32 6.36
N SER A 57 18.30 -3.45 6.97
CA SER A 57 17.57 -4.72 6.99
C SER A 57 16.06 -4.49 6.98
N ILE A 58 15.33 -5.43 6.37
CA ILE A 58 13.87 -5.47 6.35
C ILE A 58 13.43 -6.80 6.93
N TRP A 59 12.55 -6.74 7.92
CA TRP A 59 12.05 -7.90 8.66
C TRP A 59 10.54 -7.99 8.55
N TRP A 60 10.04 -9.17 8.33
CA TRP A 60 8.62 -9.48 8.35
C TRP A 60 8.35 -10.66 9.29
N GLN A 61 7.51 -10.43 10.32
CA GLN A 61 7.16 -11.46 11.31
C GLN A 61 8.40 -12.17 11.90
N GLY A 62 9.40 -11.39 12.28
CA GLY A 62 10.63 -11.92 12.89
C GLY A 62 11.62 -12.58 11.92
N SER A 63 11.30 -12.63 10.62
CA SER A 63 12.16 -13.21 9.58
C SER A 63 12.69 -12.14 8.63
N PRO A 64 13.98 -12.17 8.24
CA PRO A 64 14.52 -11.24 7.27
C PRO A 64 13.94 -11.51 5.88
N ILE A 65 13.56 -10.43 5.19
CA ILE A 65 13.03 -10.47 3.81
C ILE A 65 13.87 -9.67 2.83
N HIS A 66 14.81 -8.84 3.29
CA HIS A 66 15.70 -8.08 2.42
C HIS A 66 16.53 -9.04 1.54
N GLY A 67 16.57 -8.75 0.25
CA GLY A 67 17.25 -9.58 -0.74
C GLY A 67 16.50 -10.81 -1.22
N LEU A 68 15.28 -11.08 -0.71
CA LEU A 68 14.39 -12.08 -1.29
C LEU A 68 13.81 -11.56 -2.62
N PRO A 69 13.63 -12.44 -3.62
CA PRO A 69 12.94 -12.07 -4.84
C PRO A 69 11.44 -11.81 -4.59
N PRO A 70 10.77 -10.98 -5.41
CA PRO A 70 9.39 -10.53 -5.18
C PRO A 70 8.38 -11.65 -4.95
N HIS A 71 8.50 -12.74 -5.69
CA HIS A 71 7.57 -13.86 -5.56
C HIS A 71 7.68 -14.59 -4.20
N LEU A 72 8.86 -14.59 -3.56
CA LEU A 72 9.03 -15.14 -2.21
C LEU A 72 8.52 -14.16 -1.14
N VAL A 73 8.69 -12.84 -1.35
CA VAL A 73 8.10 -11.82 -0.49
C VAL A 73 6.58 -11.91 -0.52
N ALA A 74 5.98 -12.00 -1.72
CA ALA A 74 4.54 -12.17 -1.88
C ALA A 74 4.02 -13.46 -1.22
N ARG A 75 4.79 -14.55 -1.28
CA ARG A 75 4.43 -15.81 -0.59
C ARG A 75 4.40 -15.68 0.93
N ARG A 76 5.07 -14.70 1.51
CA ARG A 76 5.03 -14.41 2.95
C ARG A 76 3.86 -13.53 3.37
N GLY A 77 2.91 -13.26 2.46
CA GLY A 77 1.71 -12.48 2.76
C GLY A 77 1.92 -10.98 2.65
N ILE A 78 2.86 -10.51 1.84
CA ILE A 78 3.07 -9.09 1.53
C ILE A 78 2.54 -8.84 0.12
N ALA A 79 1.49 -8.02 -0.03
CA ALA A 79 0.96 -7.63 -1.32
C ALA A 79 1.24 -6.16 -1.63
N LEU A 80 1.47 -5.86 -2.91
CA LEU A 80 1.68 -4.50 -3.40
C LEU A 80 0.55 -4.10 -4.34
N VAL A 81 -0.08 -2.97 -4.06
CA VAL A 81 -0.92 -2.22 -4.99
C VAL A 81 -0.05 -1.11 -5.57
N PRO A 82 0.45 -1.26 -6.79
CA PRO A 82 1.37 -0.28 -7.38
C PRO A 82 0.62 0.96 -7.87
N GLN A 83 1.32 2.08 -7.95
CA GLN A 83 0.85 3.28 -8.65
C GLN A 83 0.43 2.94 -10.10
N GLY A 84 -0.62 3.57 -10.61
CA GLY A 84 -1.07 3.36 -11.99
C GLY A 84 -1.95 2.12 -12.20
N ARG A 85 -2.47 1.50 -11.13
CA ARG A 85 -3.50 0.43 -11.13
C ARG A 85 -3.05 -0.90 -11.74
N HIS A 86 -2.31 -0.90 -12.84
CA HIS A 86 -1.74 -2.07 -13.52
C HIS A 86 -2.72 -3.24 -13.69
N ILE A 87 -3.95 -2.96 -14.15
CA ILE A 87 -4.92 -4.00 -14.48
C ILE A 87 -4.56 -4.70 -15.79
N PHE A 88 -4.95 -5.95 -15.92
CA PHE A 88 -4.80 -6.69 -17.18
C PHE A 88 -5.91 -6.27 -18.16
N ALA A 89 -5.54 -5.50 -19.15
CA ALA A 89 -6.46 -4.84 -20.09
C ALA A 89 -7.33 -5.83 -20.89
N SER A 90 -6.78 -6.98 -21.25
CA SER A 90 -7.43 -8.03 -22.04
C SER A 90 -8.36 -8.93 -21.22
N LEU A 91 -8.30 -8.84 -19.90
CA LEU A 91 -9.08 -9.68 -18.99
C LEU A 91 -10.31 -8.96 -18.46
N SER A 92 -11.39 -9.69 -18.22
CA SER A 92 -12.55 -9.25 -17.47
C SER A 92 -12.19 -8.96 -16.00
N VAL A 93 -13.09 -8.30 -15.26
CA VAL A 93 -12.94 -8.08 -13.81
C VAL A 93 -12.71 -9.41 -13.09
N GLN A 94 -13.55 -10.40 -13.33
CA GLN A 94 -13.45 -11.71 -12.70
C GLN A 94 -12.11 -12.40 -13.00
N GLU A 95 -11.66 -12.37 -14.24
CA GLU A 95 -10.36 -12.95 -14.64
C GLU A 95 -9.20 -12.20 -14.01
N ASN A 96 -9.25 -10.85 -13.93
CA ASN A 96 -8.25 -10.06 -13.21
C ASN A 96 -8.13 -10.48 -11.73
N LEU A 97 -9.26 -10.72 -11.04
CA LEU A 97 -9.26 -11.21 -9.66
C LEU A 97 -8.61 -12.59 -9.55
N MET A 98 -8.96 -13.50 -10.48
CA MET A 98 -8.45 -14.88 -10.46
C MET A 98 -6.93 -14.97 -10.70
N VAL A 99 -6.33 -14.03 -11.42
CA VAL A 99 -4.85 -13.96 -11.55
C VAL A 99 -4.16 -13.79 -10.19
N GLY A 100 -4.78 -13.04 -9.25
CA GLY A 100 -4.26 -12.87 -7.90
C GLY A 100 -4.56 -14.03 -6.96
N PHE A 101 -5.49 -14.90 -7.33
CA PHE A 101 -5.99 -15.91 -6.39
C PHE A 101 -4.92 -16.92 -5.99
N ARG A 102 -4.76 -17.09 -4.67
CA ARG A 102 -3.94 -18.14 -4.07
C ARG A 102 -4.79 -19.01 -3.19
N SER A 103 -4.87 -20.28 -3.56
CA SER A 103 -5.51 -21.27 -2.72
C SER A 103 -4.67 -21.55 -1.46
N ARG A 104 -5.33 -21.90 -0.37
CA ARG A 104 -4.71 -22.47 0.83
C ARG A 104 -5.15 -23.94 1.01
N PRO A 105 -4.37 -24.73 1.76
CA PRO A 105 -4.79 -26.11 2.11
C PRO A 105 -6.17 -26.14 2.73
N GLU A 106 -6.87 -27.29 2.65
CA GLU A 106 -8.26 -27.45 3.11
C GLU A 106 -8.41 -27.16 4.58
N GLY A 107 -7.70 -27.12 5.47
CA GLY A 107 -7.85 -26.73 6.88
C GLY A 107 -7.71 -25.24 7.17
N GLU A 108 -7.23 -24.44 6.18
CA GLU A 108 -6.89 -23.02 6.36
C GLU A 108 -7.78 -22.07 5.55
N ARG A 109 -8.97 -22.54 5.17
CA ARG A 109 -9.88 -21.78 4.29
C ARG A 109 -10.73 -20.73 5.01
N ALA A 110 -10.82 -20.76 6.32
CA ALA A 110 -11.57 -19.77 7.08
C ALA A 110 -10.92 -18.37 6.92
N GLY A 111 -11.74 -17.40 6.56
CA GLY A 111 -11.29 -16.01 6.39
C GLY A 111 -10.49 -15.70 5.12
N LEU A 112 -10.47 -16.61 4.12
CA LEU A 112 -9.82 -16.36 2.84
C LEU A 112 -10.46 -15.20 2.07
N TRP A 113 -9.63 -14.49 1.33
CA TRP A 113 -10.07 -13.56 0.29
C TRP A 113 -10.43 -14.36 -0.97
N ASP A 114 -11.69 -14.77 -1.07
CA ASP A 114 -12.28 -15.35 -2.27
C ASP A 114 -13.11 -14.30 -3.04
N ALA A 115 -13.63 -14.68 -4.20
CA ALA A 115 -14.42 -13.78 -5.02
C ALA A 115 -15.68 -13.27 -4.28
N GLU A 116 -16.33 -14.10 -3.46
CA GLU A 116 -17.53 -13.70 -2.72
C GLU A 116 -17.21 -12.67 -1.63
N ARG A 117 -16.08 -12.83 -0.90
CA ARG A 117 -15.62 -11.85 0.07
C ARG A 117 -15.22 -10.55 -0.62
N ILE A 118 -14.49 -10.62 -1.73
CA ILE A 118 -14.16 -9.44 -2.53
C ILE A 118 -15.43 -8.69 -2.96
N TYR A 119 -16.45 -9.39 -3.46
CA TYR A 119 -17.68 -8.75 -3.90
C TYR A 119 -18.52 -8.15 -2.77
N ARG A 120 -18.33 -8.56 -1.51
CA ARG A 120 -18.92 -7.88 -0.35
C ARG A 120 -18.28 -6.52 -0.08
N HIS A 121 -16.94 -6.43 -0.19
CA HIS A 121 -16.21 -5.17 -0.01
C HIS A 121 -16.29 -4.24 -1.23
N PHE A 122 -16.44 -4.83 -2.43
CA PHE A 122 -16.44 -4.14 -3.71
C PHE A 122 -17.66 -4.53 -4.55
N PRO A 123 -18.90 -4.12 -4.17
CA PRO A 123 -20.11 -4.53 -4.87
C PRO A 123 -20.10 -4.22 -6.37
N ILE A 124 -19.53 -3.07 -6.75
CA ILE A 124 -19.40 -2.66 -8.14
C ILE A 124 -18.62 -3.66 -8.99
N LEU A 125 -17.63 -4.36 -8.41
CA LEU A 125 -16.86 -5.38 -9.13
C LEU A 125 -17.69 -6.62 -9.43
N ARG A 126 -18.71 -6.94 -8.60
CA ARG A 126 -19.69 -8.00 -8.89
C ARG A 126 -20.56 -7.62 -10.10
N GLU A 127 -21.09 -6.40 -10.11
CA GLU A 127 -21.91 -5.89 -11.21
C GLU A 127 -21.14 -5.87 -12.53
N ARG A 128 -19.84 -5.58 -12.44
CA ARG A 128 -18.92 -5.48 -13.59
C ARG A 128 -18.15 -6.77 -13.87
N ALA A 129 -18.45 -7.91 -13.22
CA ALA A 129 -17.62 -9.12 -13.24
C ALA A 129 -17.20 -9.59 -14.64
N ARG A 130 -18.09 -9.44 -15.64
CA ARG A 130 -17.84 -9.84 -17.04
C ARG A 130 -17.35 -8.70 -17.92
N VAL A 131 -17.20 -7.48 -17.38
CA VAL A 131 -16.73 -6.31 -18.14
C VAL A 131 -15.21 -6.36 -18.24
N GLY A 132 -14.67 -6.04 -19.41
CA GLY A 132 -13.21 -5.93 -19.61
C GLY A 132 -12.62 -4.80 -18.76
N GLY A 133 -11.44 -5.03 -18.18
CA GLY A 133 -10.80 -4.11 -17.24
C GLY A 133 -10.63 -2.67 -17.76
N THR A 134 -10.37 -2.52 -19.07
CA THR A 134 -10.23 -1.18 -19.71
C THR A 134 -11.53 -0.39 -19.81
N ARG A 135 -12.67 -1.04 -19.66
CA ARG A 135 -13.99 -0.39 -19.72
C ARG A 135 -14.47 0.12 -18.35
N LEU A 136 -13.69 -0.10 -17.32
CA LEU A 136 -13.93 0.43 -15.98
C LEU A 136 -13.52 1.89 -15.89
N SER A 137 -14.23 2.67 -15.08
CA SER A 137 -13.78 3.99 -14.65
C SER A 137 -12.46 3.92 -13.88
N GLY A 138 -11.78 5.05 -13.72
CA GLY A 138 -10.51 5.10 -12.98
C GLY A 138 -10.63 4.59 -11.54
N GLY A 139 -11.74 4.91 -10.86
CA GLY A 139 -12.00 4.43 -9.50
C GLY A 139 -12.31 2.94 -9.45
N GLU A 140 -13.13 2.42 -10.38
CA GLU A 140 -13.40 0.98 -10.48
C GLU A 140 -12.13 0.18 -10.78
N GLN A 141 -11.24 0.71 -11.62
CA GLN A 141 -9.93 0.10 -11.87
C GLN A 141 -9.05 0.07 -10.62
N GLN A 142 -9.09 1.13 -9.81
CA GLN A 142 -8.36 1.18 -8.54
C GLN A 142 -8.92 0.16 -7.54
N MET A 143 -10.23 0.06 -7.42
CA MET A 143 -10.89 -0.97 -6.61
C MET A 143 -10.49 -2.38 -7.07
N LEU A 144 -10.44 -2.62 -8.38
CA LEU A 144 -10.00 -3.90 -8.94
C LEU A 144 -8.52 -4.19 -8.62
N ALA A 145 -7.65 -3.18 -8.64
CA ALA A 145 -6.24 -3.35 -8.29
C ALA A 145 -6.06 -3.75 -6.82
N ILE A 146 -6.78 -3.09 -5.89
CA ILE A 146 -6.80 -3.43 -4.47
C ILE A 146 -7.38 -4.84 -4.27
N ALA A 147 -8.54 -5.11 -4.86
CA ALA A 147 -9.21 -6.41 -4.76
C ALA A 147 -8.32 -7.57 -5.26
N ARG A 148 -7.63 -7.38 -6.39
CA ARG A 148 -6.68 -8.37 -6.91
C ARG A 148 -5.51 -8.62 -5.95
N ALA A 149 -5.01 -7.58 -5.29
CA ALA A 149 -3.97 -7.72 -4.28
C ALA A 149 -4.47 -8.54 -3.07
N LEU A 150 -5.72 -8.33 -2.62
CA LEU A 150 -6.33 -9.10 -1.53
C LEU A 150 -6.49 -10.58 -1.89
N MET A 151 -6.76 -10.92 -3.16
CA MET A 151 -6.84 -12.32 -3.62
C MET A 151 -5.52 -13.09 -3.43
N THR A 152 -4.39 -12.42 -3.23
CA THR A 152 -3.11 -13.07 -2.87
C THR A 152 -3.03 -13.52 -1.42
N GLN A 153 -4.07 -13.30 -0.62
CA GLN A 153 -4.16 -13.63 0.81
C GLN A 153 -3.13 -12.86 1.66
N PRO A 154 -3.04 -11.52 1.56
CA PRO A 154 -2.03 -10.75 2.27
C PRO A 154 -2.33 -10.65 3.77
N GLN A 155 -1.27 -10.43 4.54
CA GLN A 155 -1.31 -10.01 5.93
C GLN A 155 -0.88 -8.54 6.07
N ILE A 156 -0.23 -8.00 5.04
CA ILE A 156 0.06 -6.58 4.89
C ILE A 156 -0.15 -6.15 3.44
N LEU A 157 -0.79 -5.00 3.27
CA LEU A 157 -0.99 -4.35 1.99
C LEU A 157 -0.09 -3.13 1.87
N LEU A 158 0.75 -3.09 0.86
CA LEU A 158 1.56 -1.95 0.49
C LEU A 158 0.80 -1.17 -0.61
N CYS A 159 0.36 0.05 -0.33
CA CYS A 159 -0.41 0.87 -1.29
C CYS A 159 0.44 2.05 -1.76
N ASP A 160 0.71 2.12 -3.06
CA ASP A 160 1.49 3.20 -3.68
C ASP A 160 0.57 4.19 -4.40
N GLU A 161 0.26 5.30 -3.74
CA GLU A 161 -0.60 6.40 -4.20
C GLU A 161 -1.95 5.91 -4.77
N PRO A 162 -2.75 5.15 -3.97
CA PRO A 162 -3.98 4.54 -4.45
C PRO A 162 -5.06 5.55 -4.85
N CYS A 163 -4.95 6.81 -4.42
CA CYS A 163 -5.92 7.87 -4.74
C CYS A 163 -5.51 8.78 -5.89
N GLU A 164 -4.34 8.53 -6.52
CA GLU A 164 -3.84 9.39 -7.59
C GLU A 164 -4.82 9.47 -8.77
N GLY A 165 -5.16 10.70 -9.18
CA GLY A 165 -6.04 10.96 -10.33
C GLY A 165 -7.47 10.47 -10.16
N LEU A 166 -7.94 10.26 -8.94
CA LEU A 166 -9.32 9.91 -8.63
C LEU A 166 -10.18 11.16 -8.35
N ALA A 167 -11.46 11.07 -8.70
CA ALA A 167 -12.45 12.05 -8.28
C ALA A 167 -12.64 12.02 -6.75
N PRO A 168 -13.01 13.14 -6.09
CA PRO A 168 -13.14 13.22 -4.63
C PRO A 168 -13.98 12.12 -4.00
N MET A 169 -15.14 11.79 -4.60
CA MET A 169 -15.98 10.68 -4.12
C MET A 169 -15.29 9.33 -4.14
N MET A 170 -14.43 9.09 -5.13
CA MET A 170 -13.68 7.84 -5.24
C MET A 170 -12.55 7.78 -4.21
N VAL A 171 -11.94 8.92 -3.88
CA VAL A 171 -10.94 9.02 -2.79
C VAL A 171 -11.58 8.62 -1.46
N LEU A 172 -12.78 9.12 -1.16
CA LEU A 172 -13.53 8.75 0.05
C LEU A 172 -13.81 7.24 0.08
N GLN A 173 -14.31 6.67 -1.03
CA GLN A 173 -14.60 5.24 -1.11
C GLN A 173 -13.34 4.37 -0.91
N VAL A 174 -12.21 4.76 -1.50
CA VAL A 174 -10.93 4.05 -1.27
C VAL A 174 -10.53 4.13 0.19
N GLY A 175 -10.68 5.31 0.84
CA GLY A 175 -10.44 5.49 2.26
C GLY A 175 -11.30 4.57 3.14
N GLU A 176 -12.62 4.54 2.89
CA GLU A 176 -13.57 3.66 3.60
C GLU A 176 -13.19 2.17 3.45
N ILE A 177 -12.80 1.76 2.25
CA ILE A 177 -12.36 0.38 1.99
C ILE A 177 -11.09 0.06 2.79
N LEU A 178 -10.08 0.91 2.75
CA LEU A 178 -8.83 0.68 3.49
C LEU A 178 -9.08 0.68 5.00
N GLN A 179 -9.98 1.54 5.51
CA GLN A 179 -10.39 1.54 6.91
C GLN A 179 -11.09 0.22 7.29
N ALA A 180 -12.03 -0.27 6.48
CA ALA A 180 -12.69 -1.55 6.72
C ALA A 180 -11.70 -2.73 6.72
N LEU A 181 -10.72 -2.73 5.81
CA LEU A 181 -9.66 -3.75 5.77
C LEU A 181 -8.77 -3.72 7.02
N LYS A 182 -8.43 -2.52 7.52
CA LYS A 182 -7.73 -2.33 8.79
C LYS A 182 -8.52 -2.93 9.96
N GLU A 183 -9.82 -2.66 10.04
CA GLU A 183 -10.70 -3.17 11.10
C GLU A 183 -10.82 -4.71 11.07
N GLU A 184 -10.63 -5.32 9.93
CA GLU A 184 -10.49 -6.78 9.78
C GLU A 184 -9.09 -7.31 10.13
N GLY A 185 -8.19 -6.45 10.60
CA GLY A 185 -6.85 -6.82 11.07
C GLY A 185 -5.75 -6.79 10.00
N LEU A 186 -6.03 -6.30 8.79
CA LEU A 186 -5.01 -6.15 7.75
C LEU A 186 -4.06 -4.99 8.10
N ALA A 187 -2.76 -5.24 8.10
CA ALA A 187 -1.76 -4.18 8.19
C ALA A 187 -1.68 -3.42 6.86
N ILE A 188 -1.49 -2.11 6.89
CA ILE A 188 -1.39 -1.29 5.68
C ILE A 188 -0.23 -0.31 5.79
N LEU A 189 0.67 -0.33 4.82
CA LEU A 189 1.63 0.74 4.59
C LEU A 189 1.17 1.55 3.38
N LEU A 190 0.72 2.76 3.64
CA LEU A 190 0.11 3.65 2.67
C LEU A 190 1.07 4.75 2.25
N VAL A 191 1.46 4.78 1.01
CA VAL A 191 2.12 5.94 0.40
C VAL A 191 1.06 6.81 -0.23
N GLU A 192 1.00 8.08 0.15
CA GLU A 192 0.01 9.03 -0.37
C GLU A 192 0.58 10.46 -0.53
N GLN A 193 -0.02 11.21 -1.45
CA GLN A 193 0.16 12.65 -1.58
C GLN A 193 -1.07 13.40 -1.04
N ASN A 194 -2.23 12.75 -1.03
CA ASN A 194 -3.45 13.29 -0.43
C ASN A 194 -3.36 13.18 1.10
N VAL A 195 -2.91 14.26 1.71
CA VAL A 195 -2.64 14.33 3.15
C VAL A 195 -3.91 14.13 3.96
N GLU A 196 -5.06 14.70 3.53
CA GLU A 196 -6.34 14.56 4.21
C GLU A 196 -6.81 13.11 4.25
N MET A 197 -6.73 12.42 3.11
CA MET A 197 -7.08 11.00 3.04
C MET A 197 -6.16 10.17 3.95
N ALA A 198 -4.86 10.43 3.91
CA ALA A 198 -3.92 9.73 4.77
C ALA A 198 -4.22 9.95 6.26
N PHE A 199 -4.51 11.20 6.66
CA PHE A 199 -4.84 11.55 8.05
C PHE A 199 -6.17 10.93 8.52
N SER A 200 -7.11 10.68 7.61
CA SER A 200 -8.41 10.11 7.99
C SER A 200 -8.35 8.63 8.40
N ILE A 201 -7.32 7.89 7.98
CA ILE A 201 -7.24 6.44 8.21
C ILE A 201 -5.96 5.98 8.93
N ALA A 202 -4.89 6.78 8.90
CA ALA A 202 -3.61 6.38 9.48
C ALA A 202 -3.62 6.41 11.01
N ASP A 203 -2.96 5.42 11.62
CA ASP A 203 -2.65 5.43 13.06
C ASP A 203 -1.33 6.15 13.33
N ARG A 204 -0.44 6.18 12.34
CA ARG A 204 0.87 6.83 12.42
C ARG A 204 1.27 7.38 11.06
N VAL A 205 1.95 8.51 11.07
CA VAL A 205 2.49 9.14 9.87
C VAL A 205 4.01 9.26 9.96
N HIS A 206 4.67 8.93 8.85
CA HIS A 206 6.09 9.22 8.64
C HIS A 206 6.20 10.15 7.44
N VAL A 207 6.93 11.26 7.58
CA VAL A 207 7.20 12.14 6.44
C VAL A 207 8.62 11.89 5.96
N VAL A 208 8.74 11.52 4.69
CA VAL A 208 10.02 11.25 4.04
C VAL A 208 10.51 12.49 3.30
N SER A 209 11.76 12.85 3.53
CA SER A 209 12.45 13.92 2.83
C SER A 209 13.90 13.52 2.58
N GLY A 210 14.39 13.68 1.34
CA GLY A 210 15.75 13.30 0.98
C GLY A 210 16.13 11.83 1.25
N GLY A 211 15.14 10.94 1.20
CA GLY A 211 15.36 9.51 1.44
C GLY A 211 15.48 9.12 2.92
N GLN A 212 15.10 10.00 3.85
CA GLN A 212 15.10 9.78 5.29
C GLN A 212 13.73 10.09 5.89
N VAL A 213 13.42 9.51 7.06
CA VAL A 213 12.26 9.91 7.85
C VAL A 213 12.60 11.22 8.56
N ALA A 214 11.96 12.30 8.12
CA ALA A 214 12.17 13.65 8.66
C ALA A 214 11.19 14.00 9.78
N TYR A 215 10.07 13.29 9.87
CA TYR A 215 9.06 13.41 10.91
C TYR A 215 8.37 12.05 11.12
N GLU A 216 8.04 11.77 12.38
CA GLU A 216 7.23 10.62 12.78
C GLU A 216 6.31 11.05 13.92
N GLY A 217 5.02 10.70 13.85
CA GLY A 217 4.05 11.05 14.88
C GLY A 217 2.63 10.57 14.59
N ALA A 218 1.68 11.01 15.41
CA ALA A 218 0.26 10.82 15.14
C ALA A 218 -0.20 11.79 14.04
N PRO A 219 -1.23 11.42 13.23
CA PRO A 219 -1.79 12.31 12.21
C PRO A 219 -2.24 13.66 12.76
N GLU A 220 -2.85 13.66 13.97
CA GLU A 220 -3.36 14.86 14.64
C GLU A 220 -2.26 15.83 15.05
N ASP A 221 -1.07 15.31 15.41
CA ASP A 221 0.06 16.14 15.79
C ASP A 221 0.61 16.87 14.56
N LEU A 222 0.76 16.16 13.45
CA LEU A 222 1.19 16.78 12.18
C LEU A 222 0.13 17.74 11.63
N ARG A 223 -1.17 17.45 11.81
CA ARG A 223 -2.27 18.35 11.40
C ARG A 223 -2.22 19.69 12.14
N ARG A 224 -1.78 19.71 13.41
CA ARG A 224 -1.65 20.93 14.23
C ARG A 224 -0.36 21.72 13.98
N ASP A 225 0.63 21.08 13.38
CA ASP A 225 1.94 21.69 13.11
C ASP A 225 2.02 22.19 11.64
N GLU A 226 1.46 23.39 11.39
CA GLU A 226 1.52 24.02 10.06
C GLU A 226 2.96 24.22 9.57
N ALA A 227 3.90 24.52 10.48
CA ALA A 227 5.29 24.72 10.11
C ALA A 227 5.92 23.41 9.58
N ALA A 228 5.62 22.27 10.21
CA ALA A 228 6.05 20.98 9.73
C ALA A 228 5.37 20.61 8.40
N GLN A 229 4.06 20.89 8.24
CA GLN A 229 3.35 20.64 6.99
C GLN A 229 3.97 21.43 5.82
N VAL A 230 4.15 22.73 5.98
CA VAL A 230 4.79 23.58 4.95
C VAL A 230 6.21 23.11 4.65
N ARG A 231 6.98 22.84 5.69
CA ARG A 231 8.39 22.44 5.57
C ARG A 231 8.56 21.11 4.84
N TYR A 232 7.77 20.09 5.19
CA TYR A 232 7.98 18.72 4.74
C TYR A 232 7.03 18.28 3.62
N LEU A 233 5.79 18.78 3.61
CA LEU A 233 4.77 18.42 2.62
C LEU A 233 4.61 19.51 1.54
N GLY A 234 4.97 20.74 1.87
CA GLY A 234 4.81 21.90 0.97
C GLY A 234 3.37 22.42 0.87
N VAL A 235 2.51 21.97 1.79
CA VAL A 235 1.09 22.37 1.89
C VAL A 235 0.76 22.64 3.35
N SER A 236 -0.22 23.51 3.59
CA SER A 236 -0.89 23.64 4.90
C SER A 236 -2.27 23.03 4.74
N VAL A 237 -2.61 22.11 5.62
CA VAL A 237 -3.90 21.44 5.66
C VAL A 237 -4.65 22.01 6.85
N SER A 238 -5.55 22.96 6.57
CA SER A 238 -6.39 23.64 7.56
C SER A 238 -7.63 22.83 7.93
#